data_842c8b18ff700e9614a81f7567e5023f
#
_entry.id   842c8b18ff700e9614a81f7567e5023f
#
_cell.length_a   1.000
_cell.length_b   1.000
_cell.length_c   1.000
_cell.angle_alpha   90.00
_cell.angle_beta   90.00
_cell.angle_gamma   90.00
#
_symmetry.space_group_name_H-M   'P 1'
#
loop_
_entity.id
_entity.type
_entity.pdbx_description
1 polymer ?
#
loop_
_entity_poly.entity_id
_entity_poly.type
_entity_poly.pdbx_seq_one_letter_code
_entity_poly.pdbx_strand_id
1 'polypeptide(L)'
;MTGKQRREQLIDVGRKLFADKGFEATTVEEISSKAGVSKPVVYEHFGGKEGLYAVVVDREIAALLDGITGALSADLGSRETLERAASALLDYIESSTDGFRILVRDSPAGQSTGSFASLISDVASQVEHILAAEFKRRKLDPRTAPLYAQMLVGMVALTGQWWLDSPKMKKADVAAHLVNLAWNGLANLENKPRLTASR
;
A
#
# COMPACT_ATOMS: atom_id res chain seq x y z
N MET A 1 -12.38 -27.48 -15.89
CA MET A 1 -11.61 -26.47 -15.13
C MET A 1 -10.66 -27.23 -14.21
N THR A 2 -9.35 -26.87 -14.19
CA THR A 2 -8.36 -27.50 -13.32
C THR A 2 -8.48 -26.96 -11.89
N GLY A 3 -7.94 -27.69 -10.89
CA GLY A 3 -7.92 -27.21 -9.51
C GLY A 3 -7.25 -25.86 -9.34
N LYS A 4 -6.16 -25.59 -10.11
CA LYS A 4 -5.49 -24.28 -10.14
C LYS A 4 -6.40 -23.18 -10.66
N GLN A 5 -7.11 -23.41 -11.76
CA GLN A 5 -8.07 -22.45 -12.32
C GLN A 5 -9.23 -22.18 -11.37
N ARG A 6 -9.70 -23.21 -10.65
CA ARG A 6 -10.75 -23.08 -9.63
C ARG A 6 -10.28 -22.21 -8.46
N ARG A 7 -9.04 -22.45 -8.01
CA ARG A 7 -8.44 -21.65 -6.93
C ARG A 7 -8.35 -20.17 -7.31
N GLU A 8 -7.88 -19.84 -8.50
CA GLU A 8 -7.83 -18.45 -8.99
C GLU A 8 -9.23 -17.83 -9.07
N GLN A 9 -10.21 -18.53 -9.62
CA GLN A 9 -11.59 -18.05 -9.67
C GLN A 9 -12.14 -17.70 -8.27
N LEU A 10 -11.88 -18.55 -7.27
CA LEU A 10 -12.33 -18.31 -5.89
C LEU A 10 -11.64 -17.07 -5.29
N ILE A 11 -10.37 -16.86 -5.60
CA ILE A 11 -9.63 -15.66 -5.16
C ILE A 11 -10.24 -14.41 -5.78
N ASP A 12 -10.53 -14.40 -7.08
CA ASP A 12 -11.13 -13.26 -7.77
C ASP A 12 -12.54 -12.94 -7.24
N VAL A 13 -13.36 -13.97 -6.97
CA VAL A 13 -14.69 -13.80 -6.36
C VAL A 13 -14.59 -13.27 -4.94
N GLY A 14 -13.68 -13.85 -4.13
CA GLY A 14 -13.43 -13.42 -2.75
C GLY A 14 -12.97 -11.96 -2.69
N ARG A 15 -12.00 -11.61 -3.54
CA ARG A 15 -11.48 -10.24 -3.66
C ARG A 15 -12.60 -9.22 -3.90
N LYS A 16 -13.49 -9.46 -4.86
CA LYS A 16 -14.62 -8.56 -5.14
C LYS A 16 -15.58 -8.45 -3.96
N LEU A 17 -15.92 -9.55 -3.32
CA LEU A 17 -16.82 -9.57 -2.17
C LEU A 17 -16.22 -8.84 -0.96
N PHE A 18 -14.95 -9.10 -0.65
CA PHE A 18 -14.27 -8.43 0.46
C PHE A 18 -14.09 -6.93 0.21
N ALA A 19 -13.82 -6.52 -1.03
CA ALA A 19 -13.74 -5.11 -1.38
C ALA A 19 -15.08 -4.38 -1.21
N ASP A 20 -16.17 -5.02 -1.61
CA ASP A 20 -17.53 -4.45 -1.60
C ASP A 20 -18.08 -4.39 -0.18
N LYS A 21 -18.11 -5.52 0.52
CA LYS A 21 -18.82 -5.68 1.81
C LYS A 21 -17.90 -5.68 3.03
N GLY A 22 -16.59 -5.91 2.86
CA GLY A 22 -15.65 -6.21 3.93
C GLY A 22 -15.65 -7.68 4.35
N PHE A 23 -14.69 -8.03 5.21
CA PHE A 23 -14.52 -9.41 5.69
C PHE A 23 -15.71 -9.91 6.49
N GLU A 24 -16.20 -9.13 7.47
CA GLU A 24 -17.25 -9.57 8.39
C GLU A 24 -18.58 -9.87 7.69
N ALA A 25 -18.99 -9.03 6.74
CA ALA A 25 -20.27 -9.19 6.04
C ALA A 25 -20.23 -10.20 4.90
N THR A 26 -19.06 -10.73 4.54
CA THR A 26 -18.91 -11.74 3.50
C THR A 26 -19.07 -13.14 4.08
N THR A 27 -19.82 -14.04 3.40
CA THR A 27 -20.05 -15.42 3.84
C THR A 27 -19.52 -16.44 2.84
N VAL A 28 -19.22 -17.67 3.32
CA VAL A 28 -18.83 -18.79 2.43
C VAL A 28 -19.96 -19.15 1.46
N GLU A 29 -21.22 -18.97 1.87
CA GLU A 29 -22.39 -19.13 1.03
C GLU A 29 -22.35 -18.23 -0.20
N GLU A 30 -22.10 -16.94 0.02
CA GLU A 30 -22.02 -15.96 -1.07
C GLU A 30 -20.84 -16.23 -1.99
N ILE A 31 -19.66 -16.56 -1.41
CA ILE A 31 -18.45 -16.91 -2.18
C ILE A 31 -18.75 -18.11 -3.08
N SER A 32 -19.28 -19.19 -2.51
CA SER A 32 -19.57 -20.42 -3.27
C SER A 32 -20.64 -20.19 -4.33
N SER A 33 -21.71 -19.46 -4.01
CA SER A 33 -22.79 -19.11 -4.95
C SER A 33 -22.26 -18.28 -6.12
N LYS A 34 -21.50 -17.21 -5.87
CA LYS A 34 -20.92 -16.36 -6.92
C LYS A 34 -19.88 -17.08 -7.78
N ALA A 35 -19.14 -18.01 -7.19
CA ALA A 35 -18.17 -18.84 -7.91
C ALA A 35 -18.82 -20.03 -8.65
N GLY A 36 -20.12 -20.31 -8.44
CA GLY A 36 -20.81 -21.46 -9.04
C GLY A 36 -20.25 -22.80 -8.55
N VAL A 37 -19.89 -22.88 -7.26
CA VAL A 37 -19.36 -24.11 -6.61
C VAL A 37 -20.13 -24.45 -5.34
N SER A 38 -19.90 -25.65 -4.80
CA SER A 38 -20.40 -26.01 -3.48
C SER A 38 -19.49 -25.49 -2.36
N LYS A 39 -20.04 -25.25 -1.15
CA LYS A 39 -19.26 -24.83 0.02
C LYS A 39 -18.03 -25.69 0.33
N PRO A 40 -18.11 -27.04 0.26
CA PRO A 40 -16.95 -27.90 0.46
C PRO A 40 -15.74 -27.54 -0.41
N VAL A 41 -15.96 -27.07 -1.65
CA VAL A 41 -14.87 -26.65 -2.54
C VAL A 41 -14.12 -25.44 -1.98
N VAL A 42 -14.82 -24.49 -1.35
CA VAL A 42 -14.17 -23.35 -0.69
C VAL A 42 -13.33 -23.80 0.50
N TYR A 43 -13.87 -24.71 1.30
CA TYR A 43 -13.15 -25.29 2.44
C TYR A 43 -11.92 -26.12 2.02
N GLU A 44 -12.04 -26.90 0.95
CA GLU A 44 -10.94 -27.71 0.39
C GLU A 44 -9.76 -26.84 -0.06
N HIS A 45 -10.04 -25.70 -0.72
CA HIS A 45 -9.00 -24.83 -1.27
C HIS A 45 -8.39 -23.86 -0.26
N PHE A 46 -9.15 -23.42 0.75
CA PHE A 46 -8.75 -22.33 1.64
C PHE A 46 -9.02 -22.56 3.11
N GLY A 47 -9.68 -23.66 3.50
CA GLY A 47 -10.07 -23.88 4.90
C GLY A 47 -11.23 -23.01 5.37
N GLY A 48 -11.80 -22.17 4.49
CA GLY A 48 -12.91 -21.28 4.81
C GLY A 48 -12.69 -19.83 4.33
N LYS A 49 -13.52 -18.91 4.84
CA LYS A 49 -13.48 -17.48 4.51
C LYS A 49 -12.18 -16.84 4.96
N GLU A 50 -11.69 -17.18 6.12
CA GLU A 50 -10.47 -16.67 6.75
C GLU A 50 -9.24 -16.95 5.91
N GLY A 51 -9.08 -18.22 5.47
CA GLY A 51 -7.96 -18.58 4.62
C GLY A 51 -8.01 -17.98 3.23
N LEU A 52 -9.21 -17.82 2.65
CA LEU A 52 -9.37 -17.11 1.39
C LEU A 52 -9.01 -15.63 1.54
N TYR A 53 -9.45 -14.98 2.62
CA TYR A 53 -9.14 -13.57 2.90
C TYR A 53 -7.63 -13.37 3.07
N ALA A 54 -6.97 -14.22 3.86
CA ALA A 54 -5.51 -14.15 4.05
C ALA A 54 -4.76 -14.23 2.70
N VAL A 55 -5.13 -15.16 1.84
CA VAL A 55 -4.51 -15.29 0.50
C VAL A 55 -4.75 -14.06 -0.38
N VAL A 56 -5.95 -13.47 -0.31
CA VAL A 56 -6.25 -12.24 -1.05
C VAL A 56 -5.39 -11.10 -0.53
N VAL A 57 -5.34 -10.87 0.79
CA VAL A 57 -4.53 -9.80 1.41
C VAL A 57 -3.05 -9.97 1.08
N ASP A 58 -2.49 -11.17 1.22
CA ASP A 58 -1.08 -11.44 0.91
C ASP A 58 -0.73 -11.11 -0.54
N ARG A 59 -1.61 -11.44 -1.48
CA ARG A 59 -1.42 -11.11 -2.90
C ARG A 59 -1.44 -9.61 -3.17
N GLU A 60 -2.37 -8.89 -2.57
CA GLU A 60 -2.48 -7.45 -2.74
C GLU A 60 -1.28 -6.72 -2.10
N ILE A 61 -0.82 -7.17 -0.93
CA ILE A 61 0.41 -6.67 -0.30
C ILE A 61 1.61 -6.90 -1.21
N ALA A 62 1.80 -8.12 -1.71
CA ALA A 62 2.92 -8.45 -2.58
C ALA A 62 2.90 -7.59 -3.86
N ALA A 63 1.75 -7.43 -4.51
CA ALA A 63 1.62 -6.63 -5.72
C ALA A 63 1.96 -5.15 -5.49
N LEU A 64 1.50 -4.58 -4.37
CA LEU A 64 1.81 -3.19 -4.02
C LEU A 64 3.29 -3.01 -3.65
N LEU A 65 3.84 -3.91 -2.83
CA LEU A 65 5.26 -3.87 -2.44
C LEU A 65 6.19 -4.02 -3.63
N ASP A 66 5.91 -4.93 -4.55
CA ASP A 66 6.73 -5.13 -5.76
C ASP A 66 6.83 -3.84 -6.58
N GLY A 67 5.71 -3.14 -6.78
CA GLY A 67 5.68 -1.86 -7.49
C GLY A 67 6.50 -0.77 -6.79
N ILE A 68 6.31 -0.60 -5.49
CA ILE A 68 7.02 0.43 -4.70
C ILE A 68 8.51 0.08 -4.56
N THR A 69 8.85 -1.16 -4.24
CA THR A 69 10.24 -1.60 -4.09
C THR A 69 11.01 -1.47 -5.40
N GLY A 70 10.39 -1.83 -6.52
CA GLY A 70 10.99 -1.63 -7.84
C GLY A 70 11.27 -0.16 -8.15
N ALA A 71 10.36 0.74 -7.75
CA ALA A 71 10.56 2.19 -7.91
C ALA A 71 11.69 2.73 -7.01
N LEU A 72 11.79 2.26 -5.75
CA LEU A 72 12.80 2.70 -4.79
C LEU A 72 14.19 2.13 -5.06
N SER A 73 14.29 0.95 -5.68
CA SER A 73 15.55 0.26 -5.97
C SER A 73 16.19 0.66 -7.30
N ALA A 74 15.51 1.45 -8.11
CA ALA A 74 16.05 1.93 -9.37
C ALA A 74 17.22 2.91 -9.12
N ASP A 75 18.30 2.74 -9.90
CA ASP A 75 19.47 3.65 -9.83
C ASP A 75 19.15 4.97 -10.55
N LEU A 76 18.45 5.85 -9.84
CA LEU A 76 17.90 7.10 -10.34
C LEU A 76 18.29 8.28 -9.44
N GLY A 77 18.11 9.49 -9.96
CA GLY A 77 18.21 10.68 -9.12
C GLY A 77 17.14 10.73 -8.04
N SER A 78 17.44 11.32 -6.88
CA SER A 78 16.56 11.35 -5.69
C SER A 78 15.14 11.87 -6.00
N ARG A 79 15.00 12.85 -6.90
CA ARG A 79 13.70 13.37 -7.32
C ARG A 79 12.93 12.34 -8.16
N GLU A 80 13.58 11.71 -9.12
CA GLU A 80 12.95 10.70 -9.98
C GLU A 80 12.52 9.47 -9.18
N THR A 81 13.32 9.06 -8.18
CA THR A 81 12.94 8.00 -7.25
C THR A 81 11.65 8.34 -6.51
N LEU A 82 11.54 9.58 -6.01
CA LEU A 82 10.31 10.05 -5.35
C LEU A 82 9.12 10.07 -6.30
N GLU A 83 9.30 10.54 -7.54
CA GLU A 83 8.26 10.56 -8.57
C GLU A 83 7.76 9.16 -8.89
N ARG A 84 8.66 8.21 -9.08
CA ARG A 84 8.32 6.81 -9.37
C ARG A 84 7.64 6.12 -8.20
N ALA A 85 8.11 6.34 -6.98
CA ALA A 85 7.50 5.74 -5.79
C ALA A 85 6.07 6.25 -5.55
N ALA A 86 5.84 7.57 -5.69
CA ALA A 86 4.51 8.15 -5.58
C ALA A 86 3.59 7.64 -6.70
N SER A 87 4.09 7.56 -7.95
CA SER A 87 3.34 7.04 -9.09
C SER A 87 2.98 5.57 -8.90
N ALA A 88 3.89 4.73 -8.40
CA ALA A 88 3.66 3.30 -8.20
C ALA A 88 2.46 3.02 -7.28
N LEU A 89 2.31 3.78 -6.18
CA LEU A 89 1.12 3.66 -5.33
C LEU A 89 -0.15 4.07 -6.08
N LEU A 90 -0.14 5.20 -6.78
CA LEU A 90 -1.32 5.70 -7.49
C LEU A 90 -1.68 4.80 -8.68
N ASP A 91 -0.71 4.21 -9.37
CA ASP A 91 -0.90 3.22 -10.42
C ASP A 91 -1.58 1.96 -9.86
N TYR A 92 -1.12 1.49 -8.70
CA TYR A 92 -1.75 0.37 -8.02
C TYR A 92 -3.20 0.68 -7.61
N ILE A 93 -3.48 1.85 -7.03
CA ILE A 93 -4.83 2.26 -6.65
C ILE A 93 -5.77 2.28 -7.87
N GLU A 94 -5.30 2.79 -9.01
CA GLU A 94 -6.08 2.88 -10.25
C GLU A 94 -6.33 1.50 -10.86
N SER A 95 -5.30 0.64 -10.93
CA SER A 95 -5.37 -0.68 -11.56
C SER A 95 -5.99 -1.75 -10.65
N SER A 96 -5.89 -1.60 -9.33
CA SER A 96 -6.30 -2.57 -8.31
C SER A 96 -7.13 -1.92 -7.20
N THR A 97 -8.14 -1.11 -7.57
CA THR A 97 -9.00 -0.37 -6.64
C THR A 97 -9.59 -1.27 -5.54
N ASP A 98 -10.11 -2.46 -5.92
CA ASP A 98 -10.65 -3.43 -4.97
C ASP A 98 -9.58 -3.96 -4.01
N GLY A 99 -8.38 -4.24 -4.52
CA GLY A 99 -7.25 -4.65 -3.70
C GLY A 99 -6.87 -3.60 -2.67
N PHE A 100 -6.73 -2.36 -3.10
CA PHE A 100 -6.40 -1.26 -2.20
C PHE A 100 -7.47 -1.02 -1.13
N ARG A 101 -8.77 -1.12 -1.49
CA ARG A 101 -9.88 -1.06 -0.51
C ARG A 101 -9.78 -2.12 0.56
N ILE A 102 -9.40 -3.36 0.19
CA ILE A 102 -9.20 -4.44 1.16
C ILE A 102 -8.05 -4.11 2.11
N LEU A 103 -6.93 -3.61 1.57
CA LEU A 103 -5.75 -3.28 2.36
C LEU A 103 -5.97 -2.15 3.37
N VAL A 104 -6.73 -1.11 3.01
CA VAL A 104 -6.98 0.05 3.89
C VAL A 104 -8.14 -0.16 4.88
N ARG A 105 -8.96 -1.20 4.70
CA ARG A 105 -9.96 -1.59 5.70
C ARG A 105 -9.30 -2.28 6.87
N ASP A 106 -9.88 -2.13 8.05
CA ASP A 106 -9.38 -2.80 9.26
C ASP A 106 -9.34 -4.31 9.05
N SER A 107 -8.16 -4.88 9.26
CA SER A 107 -8.00 -6.33 9.30
C SER A 107 -8.70 -6.91 10.53
N PRO A 108 -9.27 -8.13 10.45
CA PRO A 108 -9.88 -8.79 11.61
C PRO A 108 -8.90 -8.84 12.80
N ALA A 109 -9.42 -8.58 14.01
CA ALA A 109 -8.64 -8.63 15.23
C ALA A 109 -7.98 -10.02 15.37
N GLY A 110 -6.65 -10.08 15.44
CA GLY A 110 -5.87 -11.31 15.61
C GLY A 110 -5.04 -11.74 14.38
N GLN A 111 -5.17 -11.09 13.22
CA GLN A 111 -4.27 -11.31 12.08
C GLN A 111 -3.20 -10.22 12.05
N SER A 112 -2.09 -10.45 12.76
CA SER A 112 -0.97 -9.51 12.90
C SER A 112 0.01 -9.52 11.71
N THR A 113 -0.06 -10.50 10.84
CA THR A 113 0.76 -10.63 9.65
C THR A 113 -0.06 -10.25 8.42
N GLY A 114 0.39 -9.24 7.66
CA GLY A 114 -0.25 -8.82 6.43
C GLY A 114 -1.29 -7.70 6.61
N SER A 115 -1.05 -6.73 7.49
CA SER A 115 -1.89 -5.53 7.61
C SER A 115 -1.34 -4.36 6.77
N PHE A 116 -2.19 -3.40 6.42
CA PHE A 116 -1.75 -2.16 5.78
C PHE A 116 -0.69 -1.42 6.62
N ALA A 117 -0.79 -1.51 7.96
CA ALA A 117 0.20 -0.93 8.86
C ALA A 117 1.57 -1.61 8.74
N SER A 118 1.63 -2.94 8.60
CA SER A 118 2.91 -3.64 8.38
C SER A 118 3.53 -3.26 7.03
N LEU A 119 2.72 -3.19 5.97
CA LEU A 119 3.17 -2.73 4.66
C LEU A 119 3.74 -1.30 4.71
N ILE A 120 3.05 -0.37 5.37
CA ILE A 120 3.55 1.00 5.58
C ILE A 120 4.89 1.00 6.32
N SER A 121 5.04 0.14 7.35
CA SER A 121 6.30 0.02 8.10
C SER A 121 7.45 -0.52 7.25
N ASP A 122 7.20 -1.52 6.40
CA ASP A 122 8.21 -2.08 5.51
C ASP A 122 8.68 -1.07 4.46
N VAL A 123 7.74 -0.35 3.86
CA VAL A 123 8.05 0.74 2.92
C VAL A 123 8.83 1.87 3.62
N ALA A 124 8.41 2.26 4.82
CA ALA A 124 9.10 3.30 5.60
C ALA A 124 10.55 2.91 5.93
N SER A 125 10.80 1.63 6.25
CA SER A 125 12.15 1.14 6.49
C SER A 125 13.06 1.23 5.25
N GLN A 126 12.53 0.96 4.05
CA GLN A 126 13.28 1.13 2.80
C GLN A 126 13.56 2.61 2.51
N VAL A 127 12.56 3.47 2.67
CA VAL A 127 12.71 4.93 2.50
C VAL A 127 13.71 5.51 3.50
N GLU A 128 13.72 5.04 4.75
CA GLU A 128 14.69 5.42 5.77
C GLU A 128 16.13 5.18 5.31
N HIS A 129 16.43 3.99 4.77
CA HIS A 129 17.78 3.67 4.27
C HIS A 129 18.24 4.63 3.17
N ILE A 130 17.34 4.96 2.23
CA ILE A 130 17.61 5.90 1.14
C ILE A 130 17.87 7.30 1.71
N LEU A 131 17.01 7.76 2.62
CA LEU A 131 17.13 9.09 3.24
C LEU A 131 18.38 9.20 4.12
N ALA A 132 18.74 8.17 4.89
CA ALA A 132 19.93 8.19 5.74
C ALA A 132 21.21 8.36 4.91
N ALA A 133 21.31 7.67 3.76
CA ALA A 133 22.42 7.83 2.83
C ALA A 133 22.46 9.26 2.23
N GLU A 134 21.31 9.78 1.80
CA GLU A 134 21.18 11.13 1.24
C GLU A 134 21.51 12.21 2.27
N PHE A 135 21.02 12.09 3.52
CA PHE A 135 21.29 13.01 4.61
C PHE A 135 22.78 13.07 4.95
N LYS A 136 23.43 11.88 4.99
CA LYS A 136 24.87 11.82 5.18
C LYS A 136 25.61 12.57 4.06
N ARG A 137 25.22 12.38 2.81
CA ARG A 137 25.79 13.06 1.64
C ARG A 137 25.62 14.59 1.73
N ARG A 138 24.46 15.05 2.20
CA ARG A 138 24.10 16.47 2.34
C ARG A 138 24.55 17.10 3.67
N LYS A 139 25.27 16.37 4.53
CA LYS A 139 25.68 16.80 5.86
C LYS A 139 24.53 17.16 6.81
N LEU A 140 23.36 16.52 6.60
CA LEU A 140 22.24 16.53 7.54
C LEU A 140 22.39 15.39 8.55
N ASP A 141 21.66 15.43 9.69
CA ASP A 141 21.72 14.38 10.70
C ASP A 141 20.97 13.11 10.20
N PRO A 142 21.67 12.00 9.89
CA PRO A 142 21.03 10.79 9.40
C PRO A 142 20.12 10.11 10.45
N ARG A 143 20.25 10.43 11.74
CA ARG A 143 19.36 9.91 12.80
C ARG A 143 17.94 10.45 12.69
N THR A 144 17.71 11.48 11.90
CA THR A 144 16.37 12.02 11.61
C THR A 144 15.70 11.36 10.41
N ALA A 145 16.41 10.50 9.66
CA ALA A 145 15.87 9.80 8.50
C ALA A 145 14.58 9.00 8.79
N PRO A 146 14.46 8.26 9.92
CA PRO A 146 13.22 7.54 10.26
C PRO A 146 12.01 8.48 10.34
N LEU A 147 12.16 9.66 10.94
CA LEU A 147 11.09 10.65 11.05
C LEU A 147 10.61 11.12 9.68
N TYR A 148 11.55 11.48 8.80
CA TYR A 148 11.20 11.93 7.45
C TYR A 148 10.65 10.81 6.58
N ALA A 149 11.11 9.57 6.76
CA ALA A 149 10.53 8.40 6.09
C ALA A 149 9.06 8.22 6.47
N GLN A 150 8.72 8.30 7.76
CA GLN A 150 7.32 8.23 8.22
C GLN A 150 6.46 9.36 7.65
N MET A 151 6.98 10.60 7.63
CA MET A 151 6.27 11.75 7.04
C MET A 151 5.97 11.52 5.56
N LEU A 152 6.97 11.09 4.77
CA LEU A 152 6.81 10.87 3.33
C LEU A 152 5.84 9.74 3.02
N VAL A 153 6.03 8.59 3.66
CA VAL A 153 5.18 7.41 3.42
C VAL A 153 3.76 7.68 3.88
N GLY A 154 3.56 8.30 5.06
CA GLY A 154 2.25 8.69 5.54
C GLY A 154 1.55 9.69 4.63
N MET A 155 2.25 10.70 4.13
CA MET A 155 1.72 11.68 3.19
C MET A 155 1.21 10.99 1.91
N VAL A 156 2.02 10.13 1.30
CA VAL A 156 1.65 9.44 0.06
C VAL A 156 0.51 8.46 0.31
N ALA A 157 0.57 7.66 1.37
CA ALA A 157 -0.44 6.66 1.70
C ALA A 157 -1.82 7.29 2.00
N LEU A 158 -1.87 8.32 2.84
CA LEU A 158 -3.11 9.01 3.19
C LEU A 158 -3.70 9.79 2.01
N THR A 159 -2.85 10.38 1.16
CA THR A 159 -3.32 11.01 -0.08
C THR A 159 -3.90 9.97 -1.04
N GLY A 160 -3.29 8.80 -1.15
CA GLY A 160 -3.82 7.69 -1.94
C GLY A 160 -5.19 7.21 -1.45
N GLN A 161 -5.38 7.08 -0.13
CA GLN A 161 -6.67 6.74 0.47
C GLN A 161 -7.74 7.81 0.15
N TRP A 162 -7.40 9.08 0.35
CA TRP A 162 -8.32 10.18 0.01
C TRP A 162 -8.68 10.21 -1.48
N TRP A 163 -7.70 9.98 -2.36
CA TRP A 163 -7.92 9.97 -3.80
C TRP A 163 -8.79 8.81 -4.26
N LEU A 164 -8.70 7.65 -3.61
CA LEU A 164 -9.56 6.50 -3.86
C LEU A 164 -11.05 6.86 -3.77
N ASP A 165 -11.41 7.66 -2.76
CA ASP A 165 -12.81 8.05 -2.49
C ASP A 165 -13.23 9.33 -3.22
N SER A 166 -12.27 10.10 -3.74
CA SER A 166 -12.50 11.39 -4.39
C SER A 166 -11.70 11.55 -5.70
N PRO A 167 -11.91 10.70 -6.72
CA PRO A 167 -11.06 10.65 -7.92
C PRO A 167 -11.37 11.78 -8.92
N LYS A 168 -11.58 13.03 -8.43
CA LYS A 168 -11.85 14.20 -9.29
C LYS A 168 -10.59 14.72 -9.98
N MET A 169 -9.42 14.52 -9.36
CA MET A 169 -8.14 14.92 -9.92
C MET A 169 -7.54 13.76 -10.73
N LYS A 170 -6.86 14.10 -11.82
CA LYS A 170 -6.11 13.11 -12.60
C LYS A 170 -4.94 12.59 -11.77
N LYS A 171 -4.62 11.31 -11.92
CA LYS A 171 -3.48 10.65 -11.26
C LYS A 171 -2.18 11.44 -11.38
N ALA A 172 -1.85 11.90 -12.59
CA ALA A 172 -0.65 12.67 -12.86
C ALA A 172 -0.57 13.97 -12.05
N ASP A 173 -1.72 14.66 -11.88
CA ASP A 173 -1.78 15.90 -11.11
C ASP A 173 -1.57 15.61 -9.61
N VAL A 174 -2.19 14.55 -9.09
CA VAL A 174 -2.00 14.13 -7.68
C VAL A 174 -0.52 13.79 -7.44
N ALA A 175 0.08 12.98 -8.31
CA ALA A 175 1.50 12.64 -8.22
C ALA A 175 2.38 13.90 -8.26
N ALA A 176 2.12 14.81 -9.19
CA ALA A 176 2.89 16.04 -9.32
C ALA A 176 2.82 16.92 -8.07
N HIS A 177 1.65 17.06 -7.45
CA HIS A 177 1.49 17.83 -6.21
C HIS A 177 2.18 17.17 -5.01
N LEU A 178 2.07 15.86 -4.87
CA LEU A 178 2.80 15.08 -3.84
C LEU A 178 4.31 15.30 -3.96
N VAL A 179 4.84 15.10 -5.17
CA VAL A 179 6.28 15.26 -5.44
C VAL A 179 6.72 16.71 -5.23
N ASN A 180 5.95 17.68 -5.68
CA ASN A 180 6.26 19.09 -5.50
C ASN A 180 6.40 19.46 -4.02
N LEU A 181 5.45 19.02 -3.19
CA LEU A 181 5.49 19.29 -1.74
C LEU A 181 6.69 18.58 -1.08
N ALA A 182 6.85 17.28 -1.32
CA ALA A 182 7.92 16.49 -0.74
C ALA A 182 9.32 16.98 -1.16
N TRP A 183 9.51 17.21 -2.47
CA TRP A 183 10.80 17.63 -3.00
C TRP A 183 11.23 19.00 -2.49
N ASN A 184 10.35 19.99 -2.53
CA ASN A 184 10.68 21.34 -2.06
C ASN A 184 10.91 21.37 -0.55
N GLY A 185 10.19 20.57 0.24
CA GLY A 185 10.44 20.41 1.66
C GLY A 185 11.81 19.76 1.92
N LEU A 186 12.10 18.64 1.28
CA LEU A 186 13.37 17.92 1.46
C LEU A 186 14.59 18.71 0.94
N ALA A 187 14.42 19.51 -0.12
CA ALA A 187 15.51 20.31 -0.68
C ALA A 187 16.00 21.39 0.29
N ASN A 188 15.11 21.91 1.13
CA ASN A 188 15.39 23.05 2.03
C ASN A 188 15.39 22.67 3.50
N LEU A 189 15.70 21.42 3.85
CA LEU A 189 15.78 20.98 5.24
C LEU A 189 16.89 21.73 6.00
N GLU A 190 16.54 22.21 7.17
CA GLU A 190 17.47 22.77 8.14
C GLU A 190 18.14 21.68 8.98
N ASN A 191 19.43 21.84 9.27
CA ASN A 191 20.17 20.89 10.11
C ASN A 191 19.64 20.83 11.56
N LYS A 192 19.12 21.95 12.06
CA LYS A 192 18.59 22.10 13.42
C LYS A 192 17.32 22.94 13.38
N PRO A 193 16.21 22.38 12.91
CA PRO A 193 14.96 23.12 12.83
C PRO A 193 14.47 23.52 14.21
N ARG A 194 13.93 24.74 14.34
CA ARG A 194 13.40 25.27 15.60
C ARG A 194 12.00 25.82 15.38
N LEU A 195 11.16 25.64 16.37
CA LEU A 195 9.84 26.28 16.37
C LEU A 195 10.00 27.77 16.68
N THR A 196 9.34 28.63 15.91
CA THR A 196 9.36 30.08 16.11
C THR A 196 8.68 30.52 17.42
N ALA A 197 7.73 29.71 17.94
CA ALA A 197 7.01 29.96 19.18
C ALA A 197 7.78 29.56 20.45
N SER A 198 8.99 29.01 20.35
CA SER A 198 9.83 28.62 21.50
C SER A 198 10.78 29.73 21.93
N ARG A 199 10.26 30.98 22.05
CA ARG A 199 10.93 32.10 22.75
C ARG A 199 10.25 32.35 24.07
#